data_69fea15395b6c03f5da23a3cfdb11b46
#
_entry.id   69fea15395b6c03f5da23a3cfdb11b46
#
_cell.length_a   1.000
_cell.length_b   1.000
_cell.length_c   1.000
_cell.angle_alpha   90.00
_cell.angle_beta   90.00
_cell.angle_gamma   90.00
#
_symmetry.space_group_name_H-M   'P 1'
#
loop_
_entity.id
_entity.type
_entity.pdbx_description
1 polymer ?
#
loop_
_entity_poly.entity_id
_entity_poly.type
_entity_poly.pdbx_seq_one_letter_code
_entity_poly.pdbx_strand_id
1 'polypeptide(L)'
;MKRYNITVNGKAYDVAVEEVGGSTAAAPFAAAPVAAAPAAPAPAAAPVADGTKVTAPMPGTILDIKVAVGDTVKSGQAICVLEAMKMENDVNAPCDGKVLSVNTTKGSAVETGAVLAVIG
;
A
#
# COMPACT_ATOMS: atom_id res chain seq x y z
N MET A 1 -29.96 9.46 17.85
CA MET A 1 -28.54 9.45 17.36
C MET A 1 -27.69 8.94 18.50
N LYS A 2 -27.10 7.77 18.27
CA LYS A 2 -26.11 7.21 19.21
C LYS A 2 -24.76 7.31 18.56
N ARG A 3 -23.81 7.95 19.21
CA ARG A 3 -22.42 8.03 18.77
C ARG A 3 -21.60 7.03 19.55
N TYR A 4 -20.86 6.19 18.83
CA TYR A 4 -19.94 5.24 19.41
C TYR A 4 -18.51 5.62 19.04
N ASN A 5 -17.67 5.75 20.06
CA ASN A 5 -16.23 5.91 19.87
C ASN A 5 -15.58 4.52 19.90
N ILE A 6 -15.11 4.09 18.75
CA ILE A 6 -14.41 2.81 18.62
C ILE A 6 -12.94 3.10 18.38
N THR A 7 -12.08 2.59 19.25
CA THR A 7 -10.64 2.70 19.09
C THR A 7 -10.09 1.38 18.55
N VAL A 8 -9.52 1.41 17.36
CA VAL A 8 -8.85 0.27 16.75
C VAL A 8 -7.40 0.66 16.46
N ASN A 9 -6.46 -0.12 16.97
CA ASN A 9 -5.02 0.13 16.78
C ASN A 9 -4.55 1.55 17.15
N GLY A 10 -5.10 2.12 18.23
CA GLY A 10 -4.71 3.45 18.68
C GLY A 10 -5.29 4.61 17.86
N LYS A 11 -6.16 4.34 16.91
CA LYS A 11 -6.93 5.37 16.19
C LYS A 11 -8.38 5.36 16.64
N ALA A 12 -8.86 6.53 17.06
CA ALA A 12 -10.26 6.72 17.40
C ALA A 12 -11.09 6.96 16.13
N TYR A 13 -12.11 6.15 15.93
CA TYR A 13 -13.10 6.33 14.89
C TYR A 13 -14.43 6.76 15.53
N ASP A 14 -14.98 7.87 15.06
CA ASP A 14 -16.29 8.35 15.45
C ASP A 14 -17.31 7.77 14.47
N VAL A 15 -18.14 6.85 14.96
CA VAL A 15 -19.18 6.20 14.16
C VAL A 15 -20.54 6.68 14.65
N ALA A 16 -21.23 7.47 13.84
CA ALA A 16 -22.62 7.84 14.06
C ALA A 16 -23.54 6.74 13.50
N VAL A 17 -24.27 6.08 14.37
CA VAL A 17 -25.30 5.12 13.98
C VAL A 17 -26.67 5.80 14.08
N GLU A 18 -27.31 6.02 12.95
CA GLU A 18 -28.72 6.41 12.92
C GLU A 18 -29.59 5.15 13.02
N GLU A 19 -30.24 4.97 14.13
CA GLU A 19 -31.28 3.98 14.30
C GLU A 19 -32.56 4.52 13.66
N VAL A 20 -32.85 4.12 12.43
CA VAL A 20 -34.14 4.38 11.80
C VAL A 20 -35.15 3.41 12.39
N GLY A 21 -35.71 3.82 13.49
CA GLY A 21 -36.88 3.15 14.06
C GLY A 21 -38.06 3.27 13.08
N GLY A 22 -38.61 2.11 12.73
CA GLY A 22 -39.57 1.88 11.68
C GLY A 22 -40.71 2.91 11.55
N SER A 23 -40.89 3.34 10.31
CA SER A 23 -42.19 3.69 9.76
C SER A 23 -42.15 3.44 8.27
N THR A 24 -43.02 2.57 7.84
CA THR A 24 -43.31 2.25 6.45
C THR A 24 -43.79 3.47 5.70
N ALA A 25 -42.98 4.05 4.88
CA ALA A 25 -43.42 4.88 3.76
C ALA A 25 -42.56 4.49 2.57
N ALA A 26 -43.21 3.81 1.63
CA ALA A 26 -42.64 3.57 0.34
C ALA A 26 -42.38 4.91 -0.34
N ALA A 27 -41.15 5.30 -0.42
CA ALA A 27 -40.72 6.35 -1.33
C ALA A 27 -40.30 5.73 -2.65
N PRO A 28 -40.69 6.33 -3.79
CA PRO A 28 -40.36 5.80 -5.09
C PRO A 28 -38.84 5.81 -5.27
N PHE A 29 -38.34 4.71 -5.76
CA PHE A 29 -36.96 4.58 -6.21
C PHE A 29 -36.70 5.60 -7.33
N ALA A 30 -36.23 6.78 -6.96
CA ALA A 30 -35.43 7.52 -7.90
C ALA A 30 -34.10 6.79 -8.00
N ALA A 31 -33.86 6.15 -9.11
CA ALA A 31 -32.54 5.63 -9.43
C ALA A 31 -31.57 6.81 -9.41
N ALA A 32 -30.90 6.99 -8.28
CA ALA A 32 -29.73 7.82 -8.27
C ALA A 32 -28.71 7.13 -9.20
N PRO A 33 -28.14 7.87 -10.15
CA PRO A 33 -27.03 7.31 -10.91
C PRO A 33 -26.00 6.87 -9.89
N VAL A 34 -25.64 5.61 -9.96
CA VAL A 34 -24.50 5.08 -9.20
C VAL A 34 -23.32 5.91 -9.68
N ALA A 35 -23.00 6.95 -8.93
CA ALA A 35 -21.68 7.56 -9.09
C ALA A 35 -20.71 6.42 -8.89
N ALA A 36 -20.09 5.99 -9.96
CA ALA A 36 -19.01 5.05 -9.90
C ALA A 36 -18.09 5.58 -8.83
N ALA A 37 -17.96 4.85 -7.73
CA ALA A 37 -16.95 5.16 -6.73
C ALA A 37 -15.66 5.38 -7.53
N PRO A 38 -14.96 6.48 -7.36
CA PRO A 38 -13.69 6.63 -8.03
C PRO A 38 -12.89 5.41 -7.60
N ALA A 39 -12.59 4.56 -8.57
CA ALA A 39 -11.63 3.49 -8.34
C ALA A 39 -10.47 4.15 -7.66
N ALA A 40 -10.13 3.68 -6.47
CA ALA A 40 -8.94 4.16 -5.79
C ALA A 40 -7.85 4.17 -6.86
N PRO A 41 -7.18 5.28 -7.09
CA PRO A 41 -6.17 5.32 -8.13
C PRO A 41 -5.24 4.16 -7.84
N ALA A 42 -5.20 3.19 -8.74
CA ALA A 42 -4.13 2.23 -8.75
C ALA A 42 -2.86 3.07 -8.56
N PRO A 43 -1.96 2.73 -7.62
CA PRO A 43 -0.80 3.54 -7.41
C PRO A 43 -0.19 3.79 -8.79
N ALA A 44 -0.34 5.03 -9.25
CA ALA A 44 0.19 5.40 -10.53
C ALA A 44 1.66 5.04 -10.45
N ALA A 45 2.09 4.18 -11.37
CA ALA A 45 3.49 3.88 -11.50
C ALA A 45 4.18 5.24 -11.57
N ALA A 46 4.85 5.61 -10.49
CA ALA A 46 5.58 6.86 -10.47
C ALA A 46 6.47 6.88 -11.72
N PRO A 47 6.59 7.98 -12.42
CA PRO A 47 7.42 8.04 -13.62
C PRO A 47 8.76 7.41 -13.28
N VAL A 48 9.12 6.41 -14.05
CA VAL A 48 10.36 5.66 -13.89
C VAL A 48 11.47 6.69 -14.08
N ALA A 49 11.96 7.26 -13.00
CA ALA A 49 13.18 8.01 -13.05
C ALA A 49 14.26 7.09 -13.64
N ASP A 50 15.09 7.61 -14.51
CA ASP A 50 16.20 6.87 -15.12
C ASP A 50 17.12 6.31 -14.02
N GLY A 51 16.85 5.10 -13.58
CA GLY A 51 17.56 4.46 -12.48
C GLY A 51 17.47 2.94 -12.59
N THR A 52 18.31 2.27 -11.83
CA THR A 52 18.30 0.82 -11.75
C THR A 52 17.08 0.35 -10.96
N LYS A 53 16.25 -0.45 -11.60
CA LYS A 53 15.06 -1.02 -10.95
C LYS A 53 15.46 -2.17 -10.04
N VAL A 54 15.04 -2.11 -8.79
CA VAL A 54 15.14 -3.22 -7.85
C VAL A 54 13.85 -4.01 -7.93
N THR A 55 13.94 -5.26 -8.35
CA THR A 55 12.78 -6.14 -8.52
C THR A 55 12.76 -7.25 -7.49
N ALA A 56 11.57 -7.74 -7.16
CA ALA A 56 11.41 -8.89 -6.30
C ALA A 56 11.91 -10.17 -7.00
N PRO A 57 12.83 -10.93 -6.39
CA PRO A 57 13.34 -12.17 -6.98
C PRO A 57 12.33 -13.31 -6.91
N MET A 58 11.34 -13.19 -6.05
CA MET A 58 10.31 -14.21 -5.81
C MET A 58 9.01 -13.57 -5.34
N PRO A 59 7.86 -14.26 -5.49
CA PRO A 59 6.60 -13.74 -4.97
C PRO A 59 6.57 -13.84 -3.44
N GLY A 60 5.94 -12.86 -2.80
CA GLY A 60 5.80 -12.83 -1.35
C GLY A 60 5.15 -11.57 -0.83
N THR A 61 5.30 -11.33 0.46
CA THR A 61 4.77 -10.15 1.14
C THR A 61 5.91 -9.32 1.70
N ILE A 62 5.85 -8.01 1.53
CA ILE A 62 6.83 -7.10 2.12
C ILE A 62 6.59 -6.99 3.62
N LEU A 63 7.54 -7.48 4.42
CA LEU A 63 7.48 -7.38 5.88
C LEU A 63 7.92 -6.01 6.36
N ASP A 64 9.00 -5.51 5.80
CA ASP A 64 9.56 -4.23 6.20
C ASP A 64 10.33 -3.56 5.07
N ILE A 65 10.43 -2.23 5.14
CA ILE A 65 11.20 -1.41 4.20
C ILE A 65 12.24 -0.66 5.02
N LYS A 66 13.51 -0.93 4.73
CA LYS A 66 14.66 -0.41 5.49
C LYS A 66 15.20 0.91 4.96
N VAL A 67 14.70 1.36 3.81
CA VAL A 67 15.14 2.59 3.15
C VAL A 67 13.96 3.45 2.74
N ALA A 68 14.18 4.75 2.63
CA ALA A 68 13.18 5.71 2.18
C ALA A 68 13.63 6.38 0.86
N VAL A 69 12.67 7.04 0.21
CA VAL A 69 12.97 7.87 -0.97
C VAL A 69 13.95 8.97 -0.57
N GLY A 70 15.05 9.06 -1.27
CA GLY A 70 16.13 10.01 -0.99
C GLY A 70 17.31 9.44 -0.21
N ASP A 71 17.19 8.21 0.31
CA ASP A 71 18.30 7.56 1.00
C ASP A 71 19.38 7.09 0.04
N THR A 72 20.63 7.13 0.50
CA THR A 72 21.74 6.56 -0.24
C THR A 72 21.96 5.11 0.18
N VAL A 73 21.98 4.21 -0.78
CA VAL A 73 22.20 2.79 -0.58
C VAL A 73 23.48 2.32 -1.27
N LYS A 74 24.05 1.26 -0.74
CA LYS A 74 25.23 0.61 -1.32
C LYS A 74 24.84 -0.73 -1.94
N SER A 75 25.61 -1.16 -2.91
CA SER A 75 25.51 -2.50 -3.48
C SER A 75 25.55 -3.56 -2.38
N GLY A 76 24.56 -4.46 -2.38
CA GLY A 76 24.40 -5.48 -1.34
C GLY A 76 23.69 -5.01 -0.06
N GLN A 77 23.34 -3.74 0.06
CA GLN A 77 22.58 -3.24 1.21
C GLN A 77 21.11 -3.68 1.12
N ALA A 78 20.56 -4.22 2.21
CA ALA A 78 19.16 -4.61 2.26
C ALA A 78 18.25 -3.39 2.17
N ILE A 79 17.36 -3.40 1.17
CA ILE A 79 16.38 -2.34 0.90
C ILE A 79 15.08 -2.66 1.61
N CYS A 80 14.62 -3.89 1.50
CA CYS A 80 13.40 -4.35 2.15
C CYS A 80 13.50 -5.83 2.51
N VAL A 81 12.61 -6.26 3.38
CA VAL A 81 12.46 -7.66 3.78
C VAL A 81 11.21 -8.24 3.12
N LEU A 82 11.40 -9.30 2.36
CA LEU A 82 10.35 -10.03 1.67
C LEU A 82 10.09 -11.35 2.39
N GLU A 83 8.87 -11.60 2.80
CA GLU A 83 8.43 -12.91 3.30
C GLU A 83 7.91 -13.74 2.14
N ALA A 84 8.57 -14.85 1.88
CA ALA A 84 8.14 -15.84 0.92
C ALA A 84 8.23 -17.24 1.53
N MET A 85 7.20 -18.05 1.36
CA MET A 85 7.17 -19.44 1.88
C MET A 85 7.47 -19.56 3.39
N LYS A 86 6.98 -18.61 4.20
CA LYS A 86 7.23 -18.50 5.66
C LYS A 86 8.70 -18.26 6.03
N MET A 87 9.50 -17.76 5.09
CA MET A 87 10.89 -17.38 5.29
C MET A 87 11.09 -15.91 4.96
N GLU A 88 11.89 -15.25 5.75
CA GLU A 88 12.29 -13.87 5.50
C GLU A 88 13.49 -13.86 4.55
N ASN A 89 13.38 -13.06 3.50
CA ASN A 89 14.44 -12.86 2.52
C ASN A 89 14.72 -11.37 2.37
N ASP A 90 15.97 -10.97 2.54
CA ASP A 90 16.38 -9.61 2.28
C ASP A 90 16.51 -9.36 0.78
N VAL A 91 15.88 -8.30 0.30
CA VAL A 91 16.07 -7.81 -1.07
C VAL A 91 17.13 -6.73 -1.03
N ASN A 92 18.26 -6.99 -1.68
CA ASN A 92 19.43 -6.12 -1.66
C ASN A 92 19.48 -5.21 -2.89
N ALA A 93 20.15 -4.06 -2.71
CA ALA A 93 20.45 -3.15 -3.81
C ALA A 93 21.43 -3.80 -4.79
N PRO A 94 21.15 -3.75 -6.10
CA PRO A 94 22.07 -4.29 -7.11
C PRO A 94 23.29 -3.38 -7.34
N CYS A 95 23.20 -2.12 -6.98
CA CYS A 95 24.26 -1.12 -7.19
C CYS A 95 24.22 -0.04 -6.10
N ASP A 96 25.29 0.74 -6.06
CA ASP A 96 25.35 1.95 -5.23
C ASP A 96 24.53 3.05 -5.88
N GLY A 97 23.83 3.83 -5.08
CA GLY A 97 23.07 4.96 -5.58
C GLY A 97 22.10 5.52 -4.56
N LYS A 98 21.25 6.42 -5.04
CA LYS A 98 20.21 7.03 -4.24
C LYS A 98 18.86 6.45 -4.58
N VAL A 99 18.05 6.16 -3.58
CA VAL A 99 16.67 5.70 -3.79
C VAL A 99 15.83 6.84 -4.37
N LEU A 100 15.43 6.69 -5.63
CA LEU A 100 14.63 7.68 -6.35
C LEU A 100 13.15 7.50 -6.06
N SER A 101 12.70 6.24 -6.01
CA SER A 101 11.33 5.93 -5.65
C SER A 101 11.22 4.58 -4.96
N VAL A 102 10.20 4.43 -4.11
CA VAL A 102 9.80 3.17 -3.49
C VAL A 102 8.39 2.88 -3.96
N ASN A 103 8.22 1.81 -4.72
CA ASN A 103 6.94 1.45 -5.35
C ASN A 103 6.17 0.38 -4.57
N THR A 104 6.59 0.07 -3.38
CA THR A 104 5.95 -0.91 -2.51
C THR A 104 5.78 -0.35 -1.11
N THR A 105 4.91 -0.97 -0.33
CA THR A 105 4.67 -0.60 1.06
C THR A 105 4.76 -1.84 1.95
N LYS A 106 5.00 -1.62 3.24
CA LYS A 106 4.96 -2.68 4.24
C LYS A 106 3.61 -3.38 4.23
N GLY A 107 3.63 -4.70 4.18
CA GLY A 107 2.42 -5.53 4.10
C GLY A 107 1.87 -5.75 2.68
N SER A 108 2.50 -5.19 1.66
CA SER A 108 2.08 -5.41 0.27
C SER A 108 2.52 -6.77 -0.24
N ALA A 109 1.61 -7.45 -0.93
CA ALA A 109 1.95 -8.63 -1.69
C ALA A 109 2.60 -8.21 -3.01
N VAL A 110 3.70 -8.86 -3.36
CA VAL A 110 4.45 -8.63 -4.59
C VAL A 110 4.69 -9.92 -5.34
N GLU A 111 4.77 -9.82 -6.65
CA GLU A 111 5.07 -10.95 -7.53
C GLU A 111 6.53 -10.91 -7.98
N THR A 112 6.99 -12.04 -8.51
CA THR A 112 8.32 -12.11 -9.14
C THR A 112 8.44 -11.06 -10.25
N GLY A 113 9.47 -10.23 -10.16
CA GLY A 113 9.71 -9.16 -11.13
C GLY A 113 8.97 -7.85 -10.82
N ALA A 114 8.18 -7.79 -9.74
CA ALA A 114 7.57 -6.54 -9.31
C ALA A 114 8.65 -5.52 -8.91
N VAL A 115 8.53 -4.29 -9.39
CA VAL A 115 9.48 -3.21 -9.05
C VAL A 115 9.21 -2.74 -7.63
N LEU A 116 10.20 -2.92 -6.77
CA LEU A 116 10.13 -2.54 -5.35
C LEU A 116 10.64 -1.13 -5.12
N ALA A 117 11.76 -0.80 -5.72
CA ALA A 117 12.39 0.51 -5.62
C ALA A 117 13.17 0.84 -6.90
N VAL A 118 13.50 2.09 -7.07
CA VAL A 118 14.37 2.57 -8.16
C VAL A 118 15.55 3.32 -7.53
N ILE A 119 16.76 2.95 -7.93
CA ILE A 119 18.03 3.52 -7.46
C ILE A 119 18.70 4.22 -8.62
N GLY A 120 19.16 5.44 -8.40
CA GLY A 120 19.85 6.23 -9.43
C GLY A 120 20.97 7.10 -8.92
#